data_123b34b9b4b6f9772feb84e0c7600fee
#
_entry.id   123b34b9b4b6f9772feb84e0c7600fee
#
_cell.length_a   1.000
_cell.length_b   1.000
_cell.length_c   1.000
_cell.angle_alpha   90.00
_cell.angle_beta   90.00
_cell.angle_gamma   90.00
#
_symmetry.space_group_name_H-M   'P 1'
#
loop_
_entity.id
_entity.type
_entity.pdbx_description
1 polymer ?
#
loop_
_entity_poly.entity_id
_entity_poly.type
_entity_poly.pdbx_seq_one_letter_code
_entity_poly.pdbx_strand_id
1 'polypeptide(L)'
;MIYEICTQTDPGLTRDNNEDAVAFDAATRLCILADGMGGYNAGEIASGMAAAFIKSEMGRWLSQAGRHANAKEVRRAMEICVENANHSIFNAANSNPQYAGMGT
;
A
#
# COMPACT_ATOMS: atom_id res chain seq x y z
N MET A 1 -21.96 2.73 -13.90
CA MET A 1 -21.54 1.39 -13.43
C MET A 1 -21.32 1.43 -11.93
N ILE A 2 -21.90 0.46 -11.22
CA ILE A 2 -21.76 0.34 -9.75
C ILE A 2 -20.76 -0.76 -9.46
N TYR A 3 -19.80 -0.48 -8.58
CA TYR A 3 -18.84 -1.46 -8.10
C TYR A 3 -19.04 -1.72 -6.62
N GLU A 4 -18.99 -2.98 -6.25
CA GLU A 4 -18.95 -3.41 -4.87
C GLU A 4 -17.55 -3.99 -4.60
N ILE A 5 -16.91 -3.51 -3.53
CA ILE A 5 -15.54 -3.90 -3.18
C ILE A 5 -15.57 -4.65 -1.86
N CYS A 6 -14.99 -5.84 -1.86
CA CYS A 6 -14.80 -6.65 -0.66
C CYS A 6 -13.34 -7.03 -0.52
N THR A 7 -12.76 -6.87 0.67
CA THR A 7 -11.36 -7.21 0.93
C THR A 7 -11.27 -8.14 2.12
N GLN A 8 -10.37 -9.12 2.02
CA GLN A 8 -10.09 -10.06 3.09
C GLN A 8 -8.65 -10.55 2.98
N THR A 9 -8.02 -10.80 4.12
CA THR A 9 -6.69 -11.38 4.18
C THR A 9 -6.60 -12.36 5.34
N ASP A 10 -5.77 -13.41 5.20
CA ASP A 10 -5.66 -14.51 6.15
C ASP A 10 -4.24 -15.08 6.10
N PRO A 11 -3.57 -15.35 7.25
CA PRO A 11 -2.22 -15.90 7.26
C PRO A 11 -2.13 -17.35 6.78
N GLY A 12 -3.25 -18.07 6.71
CA GLY A 12 -3.25 -19.50 6.41
C GLY A 12 -2.95 -20.35 7.65
N LEU A 13 -2.79 -21.64 7.45
CA LEU A 13 -2.66 -22.61 8.54
C LEU A 13 -1.23 -22.80 9.05
N THR A 14 -0.22 -22.39 8.28
CA THR A 14 1.19 -22.67 8.59
C THR A 14 1.99 -21.46 9.08
N ARG A 15 1.43 -20.25 8.97
CA ARG A 15 2.10 -19.02 9.38
C ARG A 15 1.50 -18.48 10.67
N ASP A 16 2.34 -17.92 11.53
CA ASP A 16 1.91 -17.36 12.81
C ASP A 16 1.32 -15.95 12.65
N ASN A 17 1.70 -15.22 11.61
CA ASN A 17 1.20 -13.87 11.35
C ASN A 17 0.93 -13.66 9.86
N ASN A 18 0.15 -12.64 9.57
CA ASN A 18 -0.17 -12.22 8.21
C ASN A 18 0.62 -10.96 7.87
N GLU A 19 1.50 -11.05 6.86
CA GLU A 19 2.32 -9.94 6.41
C GLU A 19 1.71 -9.19 5.22
N ASP A 20 0.54 -9.61 4.76
CA ASP A 20 -0.19 -8.92 3.70
C ASP A 20 -1.05 -7.81 4.28
N ALA A 21 -1.18 -6.73 3.51
CA ALA A 21 -2.10 -5.66 3.83
C ALA A 21 -2.99 -5.35 2.63
N VAL A 22 -4.26 -5.12 2.90
CA VAL A 22 -5.23 -4.70 1.89
C VAL A 22 -5.90 -3.41 2.33
N ALA A 23 -6.17 -2.53 1.37
CA ALA A 23 -6.88 -1.30 1.63
C ALA A 23 -7.71 -0.93 0.40
N PHE A 24 -8.79 -0.20 0.62
CA PHE A 24 -9.57 0.33 -0.49
C PHE A 24 -10.21 1.67 -0.12
N ASP A 25 -10.50 2.43 -1.15
CA ASP A 25 -11.28 3.66 -1.07
C ASP A 25 -12.40 3.57 -2.10
N ALA A 26 -13.62 3.36 -1.61
CA ALA A 26 -14.78 3.19 -2.48
C ALA A 26 -15.09 4.45 -3.29
N ALA A 27 -14.86 5.63 -2.71
CA ALA A 27 -15.15 6.90 -3.37
C ALA A 27 -14.31 7.12 -4.62
N THR A 28 -13.05 6.71 -4.61
CA THR A 28 -12.11 6.85 -5.74
C THR A 28 -11.90 5.56 -6.50
N ARG A 29 -12.49 4.44 -6.04
CA ARG A 29 -12.36 3.11 -6.64
C ARG A 29 -10.91 2.63 -6.67
N LEU A 30 -10.18 2.95 -5.60
CA LEU A 30 -8.78 2.56 -5.41
C LEU A 30 -8.71 1.31 -4.54
N CYS A 31 -7.97 0.31 -5.02
CA CYS A 31 -7.71 -0.92 -4.27
C CYS A 31 -6.21 -1.13 -4.19
N ILE A 32 -5.71 -1.53 -3.01
CA ILE A 32 -4.30 -1.77 -2.77
C ILE A 32 -4.15 -3.14 -2.12
N LEU A 33 -3.21 -3.92 -2.64
CA LEU A 33 -2.74 -5.15 -2.02
C LEU A 33 -1.22 -5.04 -1.88
N ALA A 34 -0.73 -5.23 -0.68
CA ALA A 34 0.71 -5.19 -0.39
C ALA A 34 1.11 -6.49 0.32
N ASP A 35 2.04 -7.22 -0.28
CA ASP A 35 2.61 -8.45 0.27
C ASP A 35 3.95 -8.11 0.91
N GLY A 36 4.01 -8.19 2.24
CA GLY A 36 5.17 -7.78 3.01
C GLY A 36 6.18 -8.89 3.23
N MET A 37 7.44 -8.48 3.40
CA MET A 37 8.53 -9.38 3.77
C MET A 37 9.42 -8.74 4.82
N GLY A 38 9.99 -9.57 5.71
CA GLY A 38 10.91 -9.10 6.75
C GLY A 38 10.87 -9.99 7.99
N GLY A 39 11.94 -9.89 8.82
CA GLY A 39 12.01 -10.57 10.09
C GLY A 39 11.26 -9.83 11.20
N TYR A 40 10.98 -10.49 12.30
CA TYR A 40 10.34 -9.89 13.50
C TYR A 40 9.02 -9.14 13.18
N ASN A 41 8.18 -9.69 12.29
CA ASN A 41 6.93 -9.06 11.84
C ASN A 41 7.13 -7.75 11.06
N ALA A 42 8.35 -7.47 10.61
CA ALA A 42 8.64 -6.24 9.86
C ALA A 42 7.93 -6.21 8.49
N GLY A 43 7.64 -7.36 7.89
CA GLY A 43 6.85 -7.43 6.68
C GLY A 43 5.45 -6.88 6.86
N GLU A 44 4.82 -7.13 8.01
CA GLU A 44 3.53 -6.55 8.38
C GLU A 44 3.59 -5.02 8.48
N ILE A 45 4.69 -4.50 9.05
CA ILE A 45 4.92 -3.06 9.15
C ILE A 45 5.09 -2.46 7.74
N ALA A 46 5.92 -3.08 6.89
CA ALA A 46 6.16 -2.58 5.54
C ALA A 46 4.89 -2.55 4.68
N SER A 47 4.14 -3.65 4.67
CA SER A 47 2.89 -3.73 3.90
C SER A 47 1.82 -2.77 4.43
N GLY A 48 1.71 -2.63 5.75
CA GLY A 48 0.80 -1.67 6.38
C GLY A 48 1.15 -0.23 6.02
N MET A 49 2.44 0.13 6.06
CA MET A 49 2.91 1.45 5.64
C MET A 49 2.58 1.73 4.16
N ALA A 50 2.85 0.77 3.29
CA ALA A 50 2.58 0.92 1.86
C ALA A 50 1.09 1.13 1.60
N ALA A 51 0.25 0.27 2.15
CA ALA A 51 -1.20 0.34 1.95
C ALA A 51 -1.78 1.66 2.47
N ALA A 52 -1.39 2.09 3.66
CA ALA A 52 -1.86 3.35 4.25
C ALA A 52 -1.38 4.57 3.46
N PHE A 53 -0.10 4.60 3.09
CA PHE A 53 0.49 5.71 2.34
C PHE A 53 -0.18 5.86 0.96
N ILE A 54 -0.28 4.77 0.22
CA ILE A 54 -0.85 4.79 -1.14
C ILE A 54 -2.34 5.17 -1.08
N LYS A 55 -3.09 4.62 -0.14
CA LYS A 55 -4.49 4.98 0.03
C LYS A 55 -4.66 6.48 0.30
N SER A 56 -3.85 7.02 1.21
CA SER A 56 -3.91 8.45 1.56
C SER A 56 -3.54 9.34 0.37
N GLU A 57 -2.38 9.10 -0.23
CA GLU A 57 -1.85 9.97 -1.29
C GLU A 57 -2.61 9.83 -2.61
N MET A 58 -2.84 8.60 -3.07
CA MET A 58 -3.59 8.38 -4.31
C MET A 58 -5.06 8.71 -4.16
N GLY A 59 -5.65 8.42 -3.01
CA GLY A 59 -7.03 8.78 -2.73
C GLY A 59 -7.23 10.28 -2.81
N ARG A 60 -6.32 11.06 -2.22
CA ARG A 60 -6.36 12.52 -2.28
C ARG A 60 -6.18 13.02 -3.72
N TRP A 61 -5.19 12.51 -4.44
CA TRP A 61 -4.94 12.92 -5.82
C TRP A 61 -6.14 12.61 -6.73
N LEU A 62 -6.70 11.40 -6.61
CA LEU A 62 -7.87 11.01 -7.39
C LEU A 62 -9.10 11.86 -7.08
N SER A 63 -9.29 12.23 -5.82
CA SER A 63 -10.39 13.10 -5.41
C SER A 63 -10.29 14.50 -6.01
N GLN A 64 -9.07 15.02 -6.15
CA GLN A 64 -8.82 16.37 -6.64
C GLN A 64 -8.74 16.44 -8.17
N ALA A 65 -8.07 15.48 -8.80
CA ALA A 65 -7.73 15.54 -10.22
C ALA A 65 -8.34 14.41 -11.05
N GLY A 66 -8.82 13.33 -10.44
CA GLY A 66 -9.18 12.10 -11.13
C GLY A 66 -10.28 12.24 -12.18
N ARG A 67 -11.21 13.16 -11.99
CA ARG A 67 -12.31 13.41 -12.96
C ARG A 67 -11.81 13.89 -14.32
N HIS A 68 -10.72 14.63 -14.32
CA HIS A 68 -10.19 15.29 -15.51
C HIS A 68 -8.88 14.65 -15.99
N ALA A 69 -8.35 13.71 -15.22
CA ALA A 69 -7.10 13.04 -15.54
C ALA A 69 -7.31 11.94 -16.59
N ASN A 70 -6.40 11.84 -17.55
CA ASN A 70 -6.36 10.72 -18.46
C ASN A 70 -5.59 9.54 -17.85
N ALA A 71 -5.62 8.38 -18.51
CA ALA A 71 -4.96 7.17 -18.01
C ALA A 71 -3.45 7.35 -17.82
N LYS A 72 -2.80 8.13 -18.68
CA LYS A 72 -1.36 8.40 -18.60
C LYS A 72 -1.02 9.21 -17.34
N GLU A 73 -1.83 10.20 -17.03
CA GLU A 73 -1.66 11.02 -15.83
C GLU A 73 -1.90 10.21 -14.57
N VAL A 74 -2.91 9.35 -14.54
CA VAL A 74 -3.18 8.44 -13.42
C VAL A 74 -1.99 7.51 -13.21
N ARG A 75 -1.48 6.91 -14.27
CA ARG A 75 -0.31 6.03 -14.21
C ARG A 75 0.89 6.75 -13.60
N ARG A 76 1.17 7.96 -14.07
CA ARG A 76 2.31 8.74 -13.57
C ARG A 76 2.15 9.07 -12.09
N ALA A 77 0.95 9.45 -11.67
CA ALA A 77 0.66 9.72 -10.26
C ALA A 77 0.87 8.47 -9.41
N MET A 78 0.45 7.30 -9.89
CA MET A 78 0.65 6.03 -9.20
C MET A 78 2.13 5.67 -9.09
N GLU A 79 2.92 5.86 -10.15
CA GLU A 79 4.37 5.61 -10.13
C GLU A 79 5.06 6.46 -9.06
N ILE A 80 4.77 7.76 -9.04
CA ILE A 80 5.33 8.69 -8.05
C ILE A 80 4.91 8.29 -6.64
N CYS A 81 3.66 7.92 -6.45
CA CYS A 81 3.13 7.51 -5.17
C CYS A 81 3.84 6.25 -4.63
N VAL A 82 4.02 5.26 -5.48
CA VAL A 82 4.71 4.01 -5.12
C VAL A 82 6.19 4.29 -4.80
N GLU A 83 6.86 5.11 -5.57
CA GLU A 83 8.24 5.52 -5.29
C GLU A 83 8.35 6.19 -3.91
N ASN A 84 7.44 7.10 -3.60
CA ASN A 84 7.44 7.79 -2.31
C ASN A 84 7.12 6.84 -1.15
N ALA A 85 6.20 5.90 -1.35
CA ALA A 85 5.93 4.86 -0.37
C ALA A 85 7.19 4.01 -0.11
N ASN A 86 7.88 3.61 -1.17
CA ASN A 86 9.12 2.84 -1.07
C ASN A 86 10.20 3.60 -0.30
N HIS A 87 10.38 4.89 -0.55
CA HIS A 87 11.31 5.72 0.20
C HIS A 87 10.98 5.77 1.69
N SER A 88 9.71 5.91 2.05
CA SER A 88 9.29 5.92 3.45
C SER A 88 9.62 4.59 4.15
N ILE A 89 9.37 3.47 3.47
CA ILE A 89 9.66 2.14 4.01
C ILE A 89 11.18 1.93 4.14
N PHE A 90 11.93 2.31 3.12
CA PHE A 90 13.39 2.21 3.12
C PHE A 90 14.01 3.02 4.27
N ASN A 91 13.55 4.25 4.47
CA ASN A 91 14.02 5.10 5.55
C ASN A 91 13.66 4.51 6.93
N ALA A 92 12.47 3.97 7.09
CA ALA A 92 12.06 3.31 8.33
C ALA A 92 12.91 2.06 8.60
N ALA A 93 13.20 1.27 7.58
CA ALA A 93 14.05 0.08 7.69
C ALA A 93 15.47 0.42 8.13
N ASN A 94 16.01 1.56 7.66
CA ASN A 94 17.35 2.00 8.04
C ASN A 94 17.41 2.69 9.40
N SER A 95 16.28 3.17 9.89
CA SER A 95 16.21 3.92 11.15
C SER A 95 16.01 3.03 12.38
N ASN A 96 15.55 1.80 12.19
CA ASN A 96 15.25 0.88 13.29
C ASN A 96 15.80 -0.51 12.96
N PRO A 97 16.75 -1.04 13.77
CA PRO A 97 17.31 -2.37 13.52
C PRO A 97 16.28 -3.49 13.42
N GLN A 98 15.15 -3.37 14.11
CA GLN A 98 14.07 -4.37 14.04
C GLN A 98 13.39 -4.39 12.68
N TYR A 99 13.49 -3.33 11.92
CA TYR A 99 12.87 -3.21 10.59
C TYR A 99 13.86 -3.46 9.45
N ALA A 100 15.10 -3.79 9.78
CA ALA A 100 16.13 -4.02 8.77
C ALA A 100 15.69 -5.09 7.78
N GLY A 101 15.79 -4.78 6.48
CA GLY A 101 15.44 -5.70 5.42
C GLY A 101 13.96 -5.83 5.11
N MET A 102 13.08 -5.08 5.79
CA MET A 102 11.66 -5.12 5.47
C MET A 102 11.36 -4.51 4.09
N GLY A 103 10.32 -5.02 3.46
CA GLY A 103 9.86 -4.53 2.16
C GLY A 103 8.47 -5.06 1.81
N THR A 104 7.98 -4.60 0.69
CA THR A 104 6.70 -5.04 0.17
C THR A 104 6.63 -4.84 -1.34
#